data_25add886e2d4382f11efaf08697d9317
#
_entry.id   25add886e2d4382f11efaf08697d9317
#
_cell.length_a   1.000
_cell.length_b   1.000
_cell.length_c   1.000
_cell.angle_alpha   90.00
_cell.angle_beta   90.00
_cell.angle_gamma   90.00
#
_symmetry.space_group_name_H-M   'P 1'
#
loop_
_entity.id
_entity.type
_entity.pdbx_description
1 polymer ?
#
loop_
_entity_poly.entity_id
_entity_poly.type
_entity_poly.pdbx_seq_one_letter_code
_entity_poly.pdbx_strand_id
1 'polypeptide(L)'
;YSIASAPQKDSNIIELCIVQKPDGKGSNYLFNQVNKGDLIQASSPQGKFILPDEIAPEIVMICTGTGVAPFRSMIYDLIYSRNYRGKIKLIFGNRLESDILYRKEWEDLNKQYPQFEFIPALSRETNWKYPGYVHEYYKNYLLDLSNTQFFICGWTNMVREAKNNLKA
;
A
#
# COMPACT_ATOMS: atom_id res chain seq x y z
N TYR A 1 13.54 2.46 0.04
CA TYR A 1 12.17 2.94 0.23
C TYR A 1 11.37 2.73 -1.05
N SER A 2 10.08 2.42 -0.94
CA SER A 2 9.20 2.31 -2.09
C SER A 2 8.71 3.68 -2.56
N ILE A 3 8.59 3.86 -3.87
CA ILE A 3 7.99 5.05 -4.46
C ILE A 3 6.49 5.01 -4.20
N ALA A 4 5.92 6.11 -3.68
CA ALA A 4 4.51 6.25 -3.35
C ALA A 4 3.73 7.07 -4.39
N SER A 5 4.41 7.86 -5.23
CA SER A 5 3.79 8.56 -6.35
C SER A 5 3.48 7.62 -7.51
N ALA A 6 2.41 7.92 -8.25
CA ALA A 6 2.11 7.23 -9.49
C ALA A 6 3.20 7.47 -10.54
N PRO A 7 3.48 6.51 -11.43
CA PRO A 7 4.31 6.75 -12.60
C PRO A 7 3.60 7.76 -13.52
N GLN A 8 4.25 8.89 -13.77
CA GLN A 8 3.75 9.93 -14.67
C GLN A 8 4.79 10.19 -15.76
N LYS A 9 4.38 10.12 -17.02
CA LYS A 9 5.29 10.26 -18.17
C LYS A 9 6.07 11.58 -18.20
N ASP A 10 5.44 12.65 -17.71
CA ASP A 10 5.99 14.01 -17.81
C ASP A 10 6.39 14.62 -16.45
N SER A 11 6.46 13.79 -15.40
CA SER A 11 6.84 14.23 -14.06
C SER A 11 8.19 13.64 -13.65
N ASN A 12 9.12 14.51 -13.31
CA ASN A 12 10.39 14.15 -12.67
C ASN A 12 10.28 14.15 -11.12
N ILE A 13 9.06 14.14 -10.58
CA ILE A 13 8.80 14.16 -9.14
C ILE A 13 8.49 12.77 -8.66
N ILE A 14 9.19 12.33 -7.63
CA ILE A 14 8.87 11.12 -6.88
C ILE A 14 8.50 11.49 -5.44
N GLU A 15 7.54 10.76 -4.88
CA GLU A 15 7.13 10.87 -3.49
C GLU A 15 7.52 9.59 -2.75
N LEU A 16 8.10 9.74 -1.57
CA LEU A 16 8.44 8.64 -0.68
C LEU A 16 7.65 8.76 0.62
N CYS A 17 7.08 7.66 1.09
CA CYS A 17 6.43 7.57 2.39
C CYS A 17 7.39 6.91 3.38
N ILE A 18 7.93 7.70 4.31
CA ILE A 18 9.00 7.27 5.20
C ILE A 18 8.61 7.52 6.65
N VAL A 19 8.81 6.51 7.50
CA VAL A 19 8.77 6.66 8.96
C VAL A 19 10.19 6.72 9.51
N GLN A 20 10.42 7.66 10.43
CA GLN A 20 11.70 7.74 11.13
C GLN A 20 11.86 6.53 12.08
N LYS A 21 12.97 5.80 11.94
CA LYS A 21 13.37 4.73 12.85
C LYS A 21 14.47 5.22 13.76
N PRO A 22 14.42 4.96 15.11
CA PRO A 22 15.46 5.42 16.05
C PRO A 22 16.88 5.04 15.60
N ASP A 23 17.10 3.80 15.14
CA ASP A 23 18.42 3.30 14.71
C ASP A 23 18.57 3.26 13.17
N GLY A 24 17.68 3.90 12.43
CA GLY A 24 17.68 3.87 10.97
C GLY A 24 18.59 4.94 10.38
N LYS A 25 19.74 4.58 9.82
CA LYS A 25 20.69 5.54 9.19
C LYS A 25 20.01 6.42 8.14
N GLY A 26 19.33 5.83 7.17
CA GLY A 26 18.68 6.58 6.07
C GLY A 26 17.52 7.44 6.54
N SER A 27 16.62 6.93 7.40
CA SER A 27 15.52 7.73 7.91
C SER A 27 15.98 8.88 8.80
N ASN A 28 16.98 8.66 9.67
CA ASN A 28 17.53 9.74 10.50
C ASN A 28 18.27 10.80 9.67
N TYR A 29 18.97 10.42 8.61
CA TYR A 29 19.54 11.37 7.67
C TYR A 29 18.46 12.24 7.04
N LEU A 30 17.40 11.64 6.47
CA LEU A 30 16.33 12.37 5.81
C LEU A 30 15.53 13.27 6.76
N PHE A 31 15.31 12.84 8.02
CA PHE A 31 14.52 13.62 8.98
C PHE A 31 15.31 14.71 9.69
N ASN A 32 16.61 14.51 9.92
CA ASN A 32 17.40 15.38 10.77
C ASN A 32 18.41 16.27 10.02
N GLN A 33 18.74 15.94 8.76
CA GLN A 33 19.83 16.59 8.02
C GLN A 33 19.38 17.16 6.68
N VAL A 34 18.25 16.70 6.12
CA VAL A 34 17.76 17.16 4.82
C VAL A 34 16.67 18.21 5.00
N ASN A 35 16.82 19.33 4.32
CA ASN A 35 15.89 20.44 4.31
C ASN A 35 15.29 20.64 2.91
N LYS A 36 14.20 21.37 2.85
CA LYS A 36 13.59 21.75 1.56
C LYS A 36 14.59 22.56 0.71
N GLY A 37 14.83 22.08 -0.50
CA GLY A 37 15.76 22.68 -1.46
C GLY A 37 17.14 22.01 -1.49
N ASP A 38 17.42 21.08 -0.57
CA ASP A 38 18.69 20.35 -0.59
C ASP A 38 18.75 19.36 -1.77
N LEU A 39 19.97 19.17 -2.28
CA LEU A 39 20.24 18.18 -3.31
C LEU A 39 20.61 16.84 -2.69
N ILE A 40 19.90 15.79 -3.05
CA ILE A 40 20.16 14.43 -2.59
C ILE A 40 20.62 13.59 -3.78
N GLN A 41 21.76 12.94 -3.62
CA GLN A 41 22.23 11.97 -4.61
C GLN A 41 21.50 10.65 -4.41
N ALA A 42 20.89 10.14 -5.48
CA ALA A 42 20.18 8.86 -5.50
C ALA A 42 20.62 8.01 -6.69
N SER A 43 20.61 6.69 -6.51
CA SER A 43 20.72 5.76 -7.63
C SER A 43 19.39 5.67 -8.40
N SER A 44 19.46 5.13 -9.60
CA SER A 44 18.24 4.77 -10.35
C SER A 44 17.34 3.84 -9.52
N PRO A 45 16.00 3.91 -9.69
CA PRO A 45 15.07 3.02 -9.02
C PRO A 45 15.41 1.55 -9.27
N GLN A 46 15.33 0.75 -8.22
CA GLN A 46 15.60 -0.69 -8.26
C GLN A 46 14.50 -1.44 -7.52
N GLY A 47 14.29 -2.70 -7.88
CA GLY A 47 13.36 -3.59 -7.19
C GLY A 47 12.48 -4.39 -8.14
N LYS A 48 11.80 -5.40 -7.59
CA LYS A 48 10.94 -6.33 -8.33
C LYS A 48 9.49 -6.33 -7.84
N PHE A 49 9.16 -5.48 -6.88
CA PHE A 49 7.79 -5.36 -6.37
C PHE A 49 7.00 -4.37 -7.23
N ILE A 50 6.56 -4.85 -8.38
CA ILE A 50 5.86 -4.09 -9.42
C ILE A 50 4.60 -4.85 -9.84
N LEU A 51 3.68 -4.16 -10.50
CA LEU A 51 2.54 -4.79 -11.16
C LEU A 51 3.05 -5.63 -12.36
N PRO A 52 2.53 -6.86 -12.56
CA PRO A 52 2.83 -7.65 -13.76
C PRO A 52 2.15 -7.04 -14.99
N ASP A 53 2.52 -7.55 -16.16
CA ASP A 53 1.88 -7.15 -17.43
C ASP A 53 0.45 -7.72 -17.50
N GLU A 54 0.29 -8.99 -17.11
CA GLU A 54 -1.02 -9.64 -17.00
C GLU A 54 -1.57 -9.49 -15.59
N ILE A 55 -2.74 -8.88 -15.49
CA ILE A 55 -3.41 -8.54 -14.23
C ILE A 55 -4.68 -9.37 -14.12
N ALA A 56 -4.85 -10.07 -12.99
CA ALA A 56 -6.07 -10.83 -12.71
C ALA A 56 -7.30 -9.92 -12.63
N PRO A 57 -8.52 -10.47 -12.81
CA PRO A 57 -9.77 -9.72 -12.67
C PRO A 57 -9.96 -9.06 -11.29
N GLU A 58 -9.32 -9.59 -10.26
CA GLU A 58 -9.34 -9.03 -8.90
C GLU A 58 -7.94 -8.92 -8.32
N ILE A 59 -7.66 -7.79 -7.68
CA ILE A 59 -6.42 -7.49 -6.97
C ILE A 59 -6.75 -7.23 -5.49
N VAL A 60 -6.07 -7.92 -4.59
CA VAL A 60 -6.13 -7.69 -3.15
C VAL A 60 -4.75 -7.25 -2.65
N MET A 61 -4.68 -6.02 -2.17
CA MET A 61 -3.46 -5.41 -1.62
C MET A 61 -3.55 -5.38 -0.10
N ILE A 62 -2.64 -6.07 0.58
CA ILE A 62 -2.61 -6.20 2.04
C ILE A 62 -1.40 -5.47 2.58
N CYS A 63 -1.60 -4.45 3.41
CA CYS A 63 -0.48 -3.67 3.96
C CYS A 63 -0.67 -3.24 5.40
N THR A 64 0.44 -2.79 6.00
CA THR A 64 0.49 -2.11 7.30
C THR A 64 1.47 -0.94 7.26
N GLY A 65 1.14 0.17 7.93
CA GLY A 65 2.00 1.34 8.04
C GLY A 65 2.50 1.85 6.68
N THR A 66 3.79 2.16 6.56
CA THR A 66 4.39 2.66 5.31
C THR A 66 4.45 1.61 4.18
N GLY A 67 4.06 0.36 4.44
CA GLY A 67 3.85 -0.65 3.39
C GLY A 67 2.76 -0.28 2.37
N VAL A 68 1.97 0.72 2.66
CA VAL A 68 0.98 1.31 1.72
C VAL A 68 1.64 2.07 0.56
N ALA A 69 2.89 2.51 0.70
CA ALA A 69 3.59 3.34 -0.29
C ALA A 69 3.59 2.73 -1.71
N PRO A 70 4.07 1.49 -1.94
CA PRO A 70 4.05 0.90 -3.28
C PRO A 70 2.62 0.70 -3.79
N PHE A 71 1.67 0.43 -2.92
CA PHE A 71 0.26 0.26 -3.32
C PHE A 71 -0.37 1.56 -3.77
N ARG A 72 0.01 2.69 -3.17
CA ARG A 72 -0.45 4.00 -3.66
C ARG A 72 -0.01 4.21 -5.11
N SER A 73 1.26 3.99 -5.41
CA SER A 73 1.77 4.05 -6.78
C SER A 73 1.02 3.11 -7.72
N MET A 74 0.84 1.83 -7.32
CA MET A 74 0.18 0.81 -8.13
C MET A 74 -1.30 1.10 -8.37
N ILE A 75 -2.05 1.54 -7.35
CA ILE A 75 -3.48 1.86 -7.46
C ILE A 75 -3.70 3.02 -8.43
N TYR A 76 -2.89 4.06 -8.33
CA TYR A 76 -2.97 5.19 -9.25
C TYR A 76 -2.60 4.77 -10.68
N ASP A 77 -1.58 3.91 -10.86
CA ASP A 77 -1.22 3.37 -12.18
C ASP A 77 -2.36 2.53 -12.78
N LEU A 78 -2.97 1.66 -11.97
CA LEU A 78 -4.12 0.84 -12.39
C LEU A 78 -5.30 1.69 -12.85
N ILE A 79 -5.66 2.69 -12.06
CA ILE A 79 -6.85 3.51 -12.31
C ILE A 79 -6.61 4.50 -13.45
N TYR A 80 -5.51 5.24 -13.43
CA TYR A 80 -5.31 6.40 -14.31
C TYR A 80 -4.49 6.09 -15.56
N SER A 81 -3.52 5.16 -15.47
CA SER A 81 -2.63 4.87 -16.61
C SER A 81 -3.08 3.64 -17.39
N ARG A 82 -3.41 2.55 -16.68
CA ARG A 82 -3.80 1.27 -17.30
C ARG A 82 -5.29 1.15 -17.57
N ASN A 83 -6.09 2.08 -17.03
CA ASN A 83 -7.54 2.06 -17.16
C ASN A 83 -8.17 0.71 -16.75
N TYR A 84 -7.59 0.12 -15.69
CA TYR A 84 -7.99 -1.19 -15.19
C TYR A 84 -9.43 -1.18 -14.70
N ARG A 85 -10.22 -2.17 -15.11
CA ARG A 85 -11.67 -2.28 -14.84
C ARG A 85 -12.03 -3.38 -13.84
N GLY A 86 -11.04 -4.20 -13.46
CA GLY A 86 -11.23 -5.24 -12.45
C GLY A 86 -11.34 -4.67 -11.04
N LYS A 87 -11.59 -5.54 -10.08
CA LYS A 87 -11.75 -5.14 -8.68
C LYS A 87 -10.39 -4.89 -8.01
N ILE A 88 -10.29 -3.83 -7.23
CA ILE A 88 -9.12 -3.49 -6.43
C ILE A 88 -9.56 -3.37 -4.97
N LYS A 89 -8.94 -4.14 -4.08
CA LYS A 89 -9.17 -4.06 -2.64
C LYS A 89 -7.89 -3.69 -1.92
N LEU A 90 -7.96 -2.63 -1.11
CA LEU A 90 -6.86 -2.20 -0.24
C LEU A 90 -7.23 -2.52 1.21
N ILE A 91 -6.64 -3.59 1.77
CA ILE A 91 -6.77 -3.97 3.17
C ILE A 91 -5.58 -3.39 3.92
N PHE A 92 -5.83 -2.30 4.66
CA PHE A 92 -4.78 -1.50 5.27
C PHE A 92 -4.85 -1.55 6.79
N GLY A 93 -3.93 -2.30 7.42
CA GLY A 93 -3.85 -2.46 8.85
C GLY A 93 -3.10 -1.33 9.54
N ASN A 94 -3.74 -0.72 10.53
CA ASN A 94 -3.18 0.31 11.41
C ASN A 94 -3.58 0.03 12.86
N ARG A 95 -3.04 0.79 13.81
CA ARG A 95 -3.43 0.69 15.22
C ARG A 95 -4.66 1.55 15.50
N LEU A 96 -4.59 2.81 15.11
CA LEU A 96 -5.59 3.84 15.35
C LEU A 96 -5.99 4.49 14.03
N GLU A 97 -7.13 5.17 14.03
CA GLU A 97 -7.62 5.95 12.89
C GLU A 97 -6.63 7.05 12.45
N SER A 98 -5.96 7.69 13.42
CA SER A 98 -4.93 8.70 13.17
C SER A 98 -3.68 8.17 12.45
N ASP A 99 -3.45 6.85 12.47
CA ASP A 99 -2.30 6.20 11.83
C ASP A 99 -2.53 5.91 10.35
N ILE A 100 -3.75 6.12 9.83
CA ILE A 100 -4.09 5.82 8.44
C ILE A 100 -3.44 6.85 7.51
N LEU A 101 -2.36 6.45 6.86
CA LEU A 101 -1.68 7.27 5.86
C LEU A 101 -2.55 7.44 4.60
N TYR A 102 -2.57 8.65 4.04
CA TYR A 102 -3.34 9.00 2.83
C TYR A 102 -4.85 8.75 2.96
N ARG A 103 -5.41 8.77 4.16
CA ARG A 103 -6.81 8.41 4.44
C ARG A 103 -7.80 9.06 3.50
N LYS A 104 -7.73 10.39 3.38
CA LYS A 104 -8.66 11.14 2.52
C LYS A 104 -8.60 10.69 1.06
N GLU A 105 -7.41 10.38 0.54
CA GLU A 105 -7.23 9.90 -0.82
C GLU A 105 -7.96 8.56 -1.03
N TRP A 106 -7.82 7.62 -0.08
CA TRP A 106 -8.49 6.31 -0.15
C TRP A 106 -10.00 6.42 -0.06
N GLU A 107 -10.50 7.27 0.83
CA GLU A 107 -11.94 7.53 0.97
C GLU A 107 -12.52 8.17 -0.29
N ASP A 108 -11.81 9.11 -0.89
CA ASP A 108 -12.24 9.78 -2.13
C ASP A 108 -12.20 8.80 -3.33
N LEU A 109 -11.14 7.99 -3.46
CA LEU A 109 -11.07 6.93 -4.46
C LEU A 109 -12.20 5.91 -4.32
N ASN A 110 -12.50 5.48 -3.09
CA ASN A 110 -13.58 4.53 -2.81
C ASN A 110 -14.97 5.07 -3.18
N LYS A 111 -15.18 6.37 -3.09
CA LYS A 111 -16.42 7.03 -3.52
C LYS A 111 -16.48 7.19 -5.04
N GLN A 112 -15.35 7.52 -5.67
CA GLN A 112 -15.27 7.86 -7.08
C GLN A 112 -15.23 6.64 -7.99
N TYR A 113 -14.61 5.55 -7.55
CA TYR A 113 -14.37 4.34 -8.33
C TYR A 113 -15.06 3.12 -7.71
N PRO A 114 -16.20 2.66 -8.23
CA PRO A 114 -16.95 1.53 -7.67
C PRO A 114 -16.16 0.21 -7.62
N GLN A 115 -15.14 0.06 -8.49
CA GLN A 115 -14.25 -1.09 -8.49
C GLN A 115 -13.16 -1.06 -7.40
N PHE A 116 -12.95 0.08 -6.71
CA PHE A 116 -11.99 0.22 -5.62
C PHE A 116 -12.68 0.12 -4.26
N GLU A 117 -12.22 -0.79 -3.43
CA GLU A 117 -12.70 -0.98 -2.06
C GLU A 117 -11.58 -0.70 -1.06
N PHE A 118 -11.83 0.21 -0.11
CA PHE A 118 -10.91 0.55 0.97
C PHE A 118 -11.37 -0.06 2.29
N ILE A 119 -10.52 -0.91 2.89
CA ILE A 119 -10.76 -1.64 4.15
C ILE A 119 -9.67 -1.26 5.16
N PRO A 120 -9.84 -0.17 5.92
CA PRO A 120 -8.92 0.22 6.99
C PRO A 120 -9.16 -0.61 8.25
N ALA A 121 -8.37 -1.67 8.45
CA ALA A 121 -8.43 -2.52 9.65
C ALA A 121 -7.70 -1.86 10.82
N LEU A 122 -8.39 -1.65 11.97
CA LEU A 122 -7.83 -0.98 13.15
C LEU A 122 -7.77 -1.92 14.35
N SER A 123 -6.55 -2.23 14.80
CA SER A 123 -6.34 -3.22 15.86
C SER A 123 -6.55 -2.71 17.29
N ARG A 124 -6.72 -1.41 17.49
CA ARG A 124 -6.92 -0.79 18.80
C ARG A 124 -8.21 0.03 18.91
N GLU A 125 -9.09 -0.08 17.92
CA GLU A 125 -10.38 0.62 17.92
C GLU A 125 -11.53 -0.39 17.73
N THR A 126 -12.27 -0.65 18.81
CA THR A 126 -13.35 -1.64 18.82
C THR A 126 -14.64 -1.13 18.16
N ASN A 127 -14.88 0.18 18.19
CA ASN A 127 -16.06 0.82 17.58
C ASN A 127 -15.84 1.25 16.13
N TRP A 128 -14.87 0.67 15.47
CA TRP A 128 -14.55 0.93 14.06
C TRP A 128 -15.32 -0.03 13.14
N LYS A 129 -15.55 0.40 11.90
CA LYS A 129 -16.23 -0.45 10.89
C LYS A 129 -15.46 -1.75 10.60
N TYR A 130 -14.14 -1.70 10.69
CA TYR A 130 -13.23 -2.84 10.44
C TYR A 130 -12.27 -3.02 11.62
N PRO A 131 -12.76 -3.49 12.80
CA PRO A 131 -11.90 -3.71 13.97
C PRO A 131 -10.99 -4.93 13.76
N GLY A 132 -9.85 -4.96 14.43
CA GLY A 132 -8.93 -6.10 14.41
C GLY A 132 -7.81 -6.00 13.36
N TYR A 133 -7.33 -7.14 12.92
CA TYR A 133 -6.17 -7.26 12.05
C TYR A 133 -6.56 -7.57 10.59
N VAL A 134 -5.65 -7.29 9.66
CA VAL A 134 -5.86 -7.48 8.21
C VAL A 134 -6.27 -8.90 7.82
N HIS A 135 -5.80 -9.92 8.56
CA HIS A 135 -6.10 -11.33 8.24
C HIS A 135 -7.56 -11.72 8.48
N GLU A 136 -8.30 -10.99 9.27
CA GLU A 136 -9.73 -11.22 9.44
C GLU A 136 -10.51 -10.86 8.17
N TYR A 137 -9.95 -9.98 7.35
CA TYR A 137 -10.60 -9.46 6.16
C TYR A 137 -10.17 -10.17 4.88
N TYR A 138 -8.89 -10.45 4.64
CA TYR A 138 -8.48 -11.12 3.41
C TYR A 138 -8.86 -12.60 3.38
N LYS A 139 -9.05 -13.26 4.52
CA LYS A 139 -9.51 -14.66 4.57
C LYS A 139 -10.86 -14.87 3.86
N ASN A 140 -11.71 -13.87 3.81
CA ASN A 140 -12.98 -13.93 3.10
C ASN A 140 -12.80 -14.04 1.58
N TYR A 141 -11.61 -13.73 1.04
CA TYR A 141 -11.29 -13.78 -0.39
C TYR A 141 -10.51 -15.05 -0.80
N LEU A 142 -10.26 -15.95 0.14
CA LEU A 142 -9.55 -17.21 -0.14
C LEU A 142 -10.40 -18.23 -0.93
N LEU A 143 -11.69 -17.97 -1.10
CA LEU A 143 -12.63 -18.92 -1.72
C LEU A 143 -12.49 -18.99 -3.25
N ASP A 144 -11.92 -17.97 -3.90
CA ASP A 144 -11.65 -17.95 -5.34
C ASP A 144 -10.27 -17.37 -5.64
N LEU A 145 -9.25 -18.21 -5.45
CA LEU A 145 -7.86 -17.82 -5.71
C LEU A 145 -7.50 -17.79 -7.19
N SER A 146 -8.29 -18.44 -8.05
CA SER A 146 -7.99 -18.58 -9.47
C SER A 146 -8.06 -17.27 -10.25
N ASN A 147 -8.84 -16.29 -9.74
CA ASN A 147 -9.09 -15.00 -10.38
C ASN A 147 -8.53 -13.82 -9.59
N THR A 148 -7.75 -14.08 -8.51
CA THR A 148 -7.28 -13.05 -7.59
C THR A 148 -5.76 -13.02 -7.50
N GLN A 149 -5.17 -11.84 -7.66
CA GLN A 149 -3.75 -11.59 -7.37
C GLN A 149 -3.60 -10.88 -6.03
N PHE A 150 -2.72 -11.40 -5.18
CA PHE A 150 -2.43 -10.84 -3.87
C PHE A 150 -1.07 -10.13 -3.85
N PHE A 151 -1.08 -8.89 -3.37
CA PHE A 151 0.14 -8.11 -3.10
C PHE A 151 0.23 -7.84 -1.61
N ILE A 152 1.40 -8.10 -0.99
CA ILE A 152 1.57 -7.98 0.45
C ILE A 152 2.80 -7.14 0.75
N CYS A 153 2.65 -6.06 1.54
CA CYS A 153 3.75 -5.19 1.93
C CYS A 153 3.53 -4.62 3.33
N GLY A 154 4.56 -4.52 4.15
CA GLY A 154 4.49 -3.92 5.49
C GLY A 154 5.30 -4.67 6.53
N TRP A 155 4.79 -4.75 7.76
CA TRP A 155 5.50 -5.38 8.87
C TRP A 155 5.76 -6.87 8.62
N THR A 156 6.99 -7.30 8.88
CA THR A 156 7.49 -8.64 8.53
C THR A 156 6.61 -9.78 9.04
N ASN A 157 6.09 -9.69 10.28
CA ASN A 157 5.25 -10.75 10.83
C ASN A 157 3.90 -10.82 10.10
N MET A 158 3.28 -9.68 9.79
CA MET A 158 2.05 -9.63 9.00
C MET A 158 2.27 -10.23 7.60
N VAL A 159 3.38 -9.87 6.93
CA VAL A 159 3.73 -10.42 5.60
C VAL A 159 3.91 -11.92 5.65
N ARG A 160 4.61 -12.43 6.68
CA ARG A 160 4.84 -13.87 6.86
C ARG A 160 3.54 -14.62 7.11
N GLU A 161 2.69 -14.11 8.00
CA GLU A 161 1.39 -14.70 8.30
C GLU A 161 0.46 -14.71 7.08
N ALA A 162 0.35 -13.58 6.38
CA ALA A 162 -0.44 -13.51 5.16
C ALA A 162 0.03 -14.49 4.09
N LYS A 163 1.35 -14.61 3.88
CA LYS A 163 1.93 -15.61 2.94
C LYS A 163 1.60 -17.04 3.35
N ASN A 164 1.62 -17.36 4.63
CA ASN A 164 1.29 -18.71 5.09
C ASN A 164 -0.20 -19.03 4.87
N ASN A 165 -1.07 -18.09 5.20
CA ASN A 165 -2.52 -18.26 5.03
C ASN A 165 -2.95 -18.33 3.55
N LEU A 166 -2.22 -17.66 2.65
CA LEU A 166 -2.52 -17.65 1.20
C LEU A 166 -1.92 -18.84 0.44
N LYS A 167 -1.04 -19.65 1.08
CA LYS A 167 -0.45 -20.86 0.48
C LYS A 167 -1.14 -22.16 0.92
N ALA A 168 -1.96 -22.06 1.95
CA ALA A 168 -2.70 -23.20 2.50
C ALA A 168 -3.97 -23.46 1.71
#